data_d736d4e93fdcf0d9bb1c4de7a01c609a
#
_entry.id   d736d4e93fdcf0d9bb1c4de7a01c609a
#
_cell.length_a   1.000
_cell.length_b   1.000
_cell.length_c   1.000
_cell.angle_alpha   90.00
_cell.angle_beta   90.00
_cell.angle_gamma   90.00
#
_symmetry.space_group_name_H-M   'P 1'
#
loop_
_entity.id
_entity.type
_entity.pdbx_description
1 polymer ?
#
loop_
_entity_poly.entity_id
_entity_poly.type
_entity_poly.pdbx_seq_one_letter_code
_entity_poly.pdbx_strand_id
1 'polypeptide(L)'
;MSDKEYKKLLKQYHKLSDRHILVVETDMPYPDVLKVVALSDKIRKAGNELVSLMRKNYDQLMRTKKYRKLLKLYGNTEDKDKLKALANQLNDMQKSYNVTWDFCRTSMIPIGKKYGIDAVFALTKAEDIWRGMEKCLYDNGKITHFSKYGELPCIRAKQINRGIPMFVEDGKLRFKLRKMQFGIHVNDRFQSDEVNAVLSYLENPDKMDADAVNTLIEEACCIDTYRPCYATLVPRLIRGKYRVYLHLTIEGKAKPKYDRFGNPRHKYGKGMIGADIGTQTVAYTSDTEVGLKNLSERGNNIQTSERKERLYYRAMDRSRRATNPQNYNPDGTIKKGKKTWKYSNHYKKLKAKHAELCRINAVNRQLAINEDANDLRSLGDTFVTEPKNASKLMKRAKKTTVNSKGKFNKKKRFGKSIKNRCPSGFQTTVEKKFKVTGGAYIEVSNNYRASQYDHTADDYIKKKLSDRLYRLRDGTLVQRDWYSSFLLYCYDYRTQDIDKDKCITDFGRCYDKEKALIAWIKANHIKILNSGIKVA
;
A
#
# COMPACT_ATOMS: atom_id res chain seq x y z
N MET A 1 6.92 -21.24 -37.01
CA MET A 1 7.54 -20.66 -35.81
C MET A 1 8.02 -21.80 -34.92
N SER A 2 9.24 -21.74 -34.37
CA SER A 2 9.75 -22.75 -33.43
C SER A 2 9.03 -22.67 -32.08
N ASP A 3 8.99 -23.77 -31.31
CA ASP A 3 8.40 -23.82 -29.96
C ASP A 3 9.05 -22.77 -28.99
N LYS A 4 10.33 -22.45 -29.21
CA LYS A 4 11.06 -21.44 -28.44
C LYS A 4 10.59 -20.01 -28.79
N GLU A 5 10.33 -19.74 -30.04
CA GLU A 5 9.82 -18.44 -30.51
C GLU A 5 8.39 -18.23 -30.06
N TYR A 6 7.53 -19.23 -30.16
CA TYR A 6 6.17 -19.19 -29.66
C TYR A 6 6.13 -18.93 -28.14
N LYS A 7 6.95 -19.61 -27.36
CA LYS A 7 7.08 -19.34 -25.92
C LYS A 7 7.56 -17.91 -25.60
N LYS A 8 8.40 -17.33 -26.46
CA LYS A 8 8.84 -15.94 -26.31
C LYS A 8 7.69 -14.97 -26.62
N LEU A 9 6.92 -15.24 -27.65
CA LEU A 9 5.73 -14.48 -28.03
C LEU A 9 4.67 -14.50 -26.94
N LEU A 10 4.30 -15.66 -26.42
CA LEU A 10 3.39 -15.80 -25.28
C LEU A 10 3.89 -15.02 -24.04
N LYS A 11 5.18 -15.01 -23.82
CA LYS A 11 5.75 -14.22 -22.71
C LYS A 11 5.60 -12.72 -22.90
N GLN A 12 5.62 -12.22 -24.13
CA GLN A 12 5.32 -10.81 -24.44
C GLN A 12 3.84 -10.53 -24.22
N TYR A 13 2.96 -11.36 -24.76
CA TYR A 13 1.52 -11.28 -24.57
C TYR A 13 1.13 -11.23 -23.07
N HIS A 14 1.62 -12.17 -22.28
CA HIS A 14 1.35 -12.22 -20.84
C HIS A 14 1.90 -11.05 -20.03
N LYS A 15 2.75 -10.18 -20.62
CA LYS A 15 3.16 -8.93 -19.98
C LYS A 15 2.12 -7.81 -20.14
N LEU A 16 1.27 -7.89 -21.13
CA LEU A 16 0.16 -6.95 -21.35
C LEU A 16 -1.00 -7.22 -20.39
N SER A 17 -1.09 -8.46 -19.89
CA SER A 17 -2.20 -8.90 -19.04
C SER A 17 -2.18 -8.22 -17.68
N ASP A 18 -3.31 -7.71 -17.26
CA ASP A 18 -3.56 -7.36 -15.87
C ASP A 18 -3.45 -8.61 -14.99
N ARG A 19 -3.24 -8.38 -13.69
CA ARG A 19 -3.24 -9.47 -12.70
C ARG A 19 -4.00 -9.06 -11.48
N HIS A 20 -4.82 -9.99 -10.99
CA HIS A 20 -5.50 -9.82 -9.72
C HIS A 20 -5.18 -10.98 -8.77
N ILE A 21 -5.58 -10.87 -7.52
CA ILE A 21 -5.29 -11.86 -6.49
C ILE A 21 -6.60 -12.31 -5.86
N LEU A 22 -6.91 -13.61 -6.02
CA LEU A 22 -7.96 -14.28 -5.27
C LEU A 22 -7.40 -14.65 -3.89
N VAL A 23 -8.06 -14.18 -2.83
CA VAL A 23 -7.69 -14.46 -1.44
C VAL A 23 -8.73 -15.36 -0.81
N VAL A 24 -8.35 -16.58 -0.47
CA VAL A 24 -9.22 -17.59 0.14
C VAL A 24 -8.55 -18.23 1.37
N GLU A 25 -9.33 -18.67 2.32
CA GLU A 25 -8.82 -19.46 3.46
C GLU A 25 -8.57 -20.90 3.02
N THR A 26 -7.50 -21.54 3.48
CA THR A 26 -7.24 -22.96 3.22
C THR A 26 -8.03 -23.85 4.18
N ASP A 27 -8.37 -25.06 3.74
CA ASP A 27 -9.03 -26.09 4.56
C ASP A 27 -8.05 -26.95 5.38
N MET A 28 -6.79 -26.50 5.49
CA MET A 28 -5.75 -27.24 6.21
C MET A 28 -6.15 -27.61 7.64
N PRO A 29 -5.94 -28.87 8.07
CA PRO A 29 -6.00 -29.24 9.47
C PRO A 29 -5.03 -28.42 10.32
N TYR A 30 -5.42 -28.13 11.57
CA TYR A 30 -4.61 -27.22 12.42
C TYR A 30 -3.14 -27.67 12.63
N PRO A 31 -2.82 -28.99 12.75
CA PRO A 31 -1.42 -29.43 12.77
C PRO A 31 -0.62 -29.03 11.53
N ASP A 32 -1.24 -29.02 10.35
CA ASP A 32 -0.59 -28.60 9.10
C ASP A 32 -0.45 -27.07 9.01
N VAL A 33 -1.44 -26.32 9.53
CA VAL A 33 -1.31 -24.87 9.73
C VAL A 33 -0.07 -24.56 10.58
N LEU A 34 0.19 -25.30 11.65
CA LEU A 34 1.37 -25.10 12.49
C LEU A 34 2.68 -25.42 11.75
N LYS A 35 2.70 -26.44 10.86
CA LYS A 35 3.86 -26.73 9.99
C LYS A 35 4.14 -25.56 9.03
N VAL A 36 3.10 -24.94 8.45
CA VAL A 36 3.23 -23.75 7.60
C VAL A 36 3.78 -22.57 8.41
N VAL A 37 3.29 -22.34 9.62
CA VAL A 37 3.81 -21.29 10.53
C VAL A 37 5.29 -21.54 10.86
N ALA A 38 5.67 -22.76 11.16
CA ALA A 38 7.06 -23.13 11.43
C ALA A 38 7.97 -22.91 10.21
N LEU A 39 7.51 -23.26 9.01
CA LEU A 39 8.25 -22.98 7.75
C LEU A 39 8.40 -21.47 7.53
N SER A 40 7.35 -20.69 7.75
CA SER A 40 7.40 -19.23 7.65
C SER A 40 8.42 -18.63 8.65
N ASP A 41 8.49 -19.11 9.89
CA ASP A 41 9.51 -18.66 10.86
C ASP A 41 10.93 -19.04 10.45
N LYS A 42 11.12 -20.21 9.85
CA LYS A 42 12.42 -20.61 9.25
C LYS A 42 12.83 -19.66 8.12
N ILE A 43 11.91 -19.31 7.22
CA ILE A 43 12.12 -18.32 6.15
C ILE A 43 12.47 -16.95 6.72
N ARG A 44 11.82 -16.53 7.82
CA ARG A 44 12.15 -15.30 8.54
C ARG A 44 13.58 -15.31 9.06
N LYS A 45 14.00 -16.39 9.72
CA LYS A 45 15.38 -16.54 10.27
C LYS A 45 16.42 -16.51 9.18
N ALA A 46 16.22 -17.30 8.12
CA ALA A 46 17.12 -17.35 6.96
C ALA A 46 17.20 -15.97 6.25
N GLY A 47 16.05 -15.32 6.07
CA GLY A 47 16.01 -13.98 5.51
C GLY A 47 16.76 -12.95 6.34
N ASN A 48 16.67 -13.02 7.67
CA ASN A 48 17.43 -12.12 8.56
C ASN A 48 18.95 -12.37 8.48
N GLU A 49 19.39 -13.62 8.35
CA GLU A 49 20.79 -13.94 8.17
C GLU A 49 21.32 -13.35 6.85
N LEU A 50 20.59 -13.51 5.75
CA LEU A 50 20.94 -12.89 4.47
C LEU A 50 20.92 -11.36 4.52
N VAL A 51 19.92 -10.75 5.17
CA VAL A 51 19.87 -9.28 5.37
C VAL A 51 21.09 -8.80 6.13
N SER A 52 21.55 -9.54 7.17
CA SER A 52 22.76 -9.19 7.92
C SER A 52 23.99 -9.16 7.03
N LEU A 53 24.17 -10.19 6.20
CA LEU A 53 25.28 -10.30 5.26
C LEU A 53 25.25 -9.17 4.23
N MET A 54 24.11 -8.97 3.55
CA MET A 54 23.95 -7.95 2.53
C MET A 54 24.15 -6.54 3.09
N ARG A 55 23.66 -6.25 4.31
CA ARG A 55 23.87 -4.96 4.97
C ARG A 55 25.34 -4.71 5.29
N LYS A 56 26.06 -5.71 5.77
CA LYS A 56 27.51 -5.60 6.03
C LYS A 56 28.26 -5.19 4.76
N ASN A 57 27.98 -5.86 3.65
CA ASN A 57 28.60 -5.57 2.36
C ASN A 57 28.22 -4.18 1.84
N TYR A 58 26.95 -3.83 1.92
CA TYR A 58 26.44 -2.51 1.53
C TYR A 58 27.06 -1.37 2.37
N ASP A 59 27.17 -1.55 3.69
CA ASP A 59 27.78 -0.56 4.57
C ASP A 59 29.28 -0.36 4.24
N GLN A 60 30.00 -1.43 3.89
CA GLN A 60 31.38 -1.35 3.43
C GLN A 60 31.50 -0.58 2.11
N LEU A 61 30.66 -0.90 1.12
CA LEU A 61 30.59 -0.20 -0.17
C LEU A 61 30.33 1.29 0.03
N MET A 62 29.32 1.64 0.85
CA MET A 62 28.92 3.04 1.10
C MET A 62 29.94 3.85 1.90
N ARG A 63 30.87 3.20 2.63
CA ARG A 63 32.00 3.88 3.30
C ARG A 63 33.11 4.26 2.32
N THR A 64 33.18 3.64 1.15
CA THR A 64 34.23 3.86 0.16
C THR A 64 34.11 5.26 -0.45
N LYS A 65 35.15 6.09 -0.31
CA LYS A 65 35.15 7.47 -0.86
C LYS A 65 34.93 7.49 -2.38
N LYS A 66 35.58 6.55 -3.11
CA LYS A 66 35.45 6.41 -4.57
C LYS A 66 34.00 6.16 -4.98
N TYR A 67 33.30 5.23 -4.33
CA TYR A 67 31.90 4.91 -4.65
C TYR A 67 30.97 6.13 -4.46
N ARG A 68 31.12 6.84 -3.34
CA ARG A 68 30.33 8.05 -3.07
C ARG A 68 30.60 9.18 -4.06
N LYS A 69 31.85 9.32 -4.53
CA LYS A 69 32.23 10.28 -5.58
C LYS A 69 31.56 9.92 -6.91
N LEU A 70 31.61 8.64 -7.30
CA LEU A 70 30.95 8.15 -8.52
C LEU A 70 29.43 8.34 -8.47
N LEU A 71 28.76 8.03 -7.34
CA LEU A 71 27.31 8.27 -7.18
C LEU A 71 26.95 9.75 -7.36
N LYS A 72 27.76 10.67 -6.81
CA LYS A 72 27.52 12.11 -6.98
C LYS A 72 27.71 12.55 -8.42
N LEU A 73 28.73 12.04 -9.10
CA LEU A 73 28.97 12.32 -10.52
C LEU A 73 27.83 11.77 -11.38
N TYR A 74 27.39 10.54 -11.15
CA TYR A 74 26.27 9.92 -11.85
C TYR A 74 24.97 10.74 -11.71
N GLY A 75 24.67 11.22 -10.49
CA GLY A 75 23.47 12.04 -10.26
C GLY A 75 23.51 13.47 -10.84
N ASN A 76 24.68 13.96 -11.26
CA ASN A 76 24.88 15.31 -11.82
C ASN A 76 25.22 15.30 -13.31
N THR A 77 25.24 14.14 -13.97
CA THR A 77 25.61 13.99 -15.39
C THR A 77 24.36 13.80 -16.23
N GLU A 78 24.22 14.54 -17.32
CA GLU A 78 23.12 14.42 -18.30
C GLU A 78 23.55 13.70 -19.58
N ASP A 79 24.85 13.62 -19.84
CA ASP A 79 25.46 12.96 -21.00
C ASP A 79 25.27 11.43 -20.92
N LYS A 80 24.61 10.83 -21.90
CA LYS A 80 24.25 9.42 -21.95
C LYS A 80 25.45 8.46 -21.95
N ASP A 81 26.54 8.81 -22.66
CA ASP A 81 27.72 7.95 -22.76
C ASP A 81 28.54 7.98 -21.46
N LYS A 82 28.68 9.15 -20.86
CA LYS A 82 29.28 9.31 -19.53
C LYS A 82 28.45 8.61 -18.45
N LEU A 83 27.12 8.70 -18.51
CA LEU A 83 26.24 7.96 -17.60
C LEU A 83 26.45 6.44 -17.70
N LYS A 84 26.58 5.90 -18.91
CA LYS A 84 26.85 4.49 -19.15
C LYS A 84 28.21 4.06 -18.58
N ALA A 85 29.25 4.86 -18.80
CA ALA A 85 30.58 4.61 -18.26
C ALA A 85 30.61 4.65 -16.72
N LEU A 86 29.92 5.64 -16.11
CA LEU A 86 29.80 5.74 -14.66
C LEU A 86 28.97 4.57 -14.06
N ALA A 87 27.89 4.16 -14.72
CA ALA A 87 27.10 3.01 -14.33
C ALA A 87 27.93 1.71 -14.29
N ASN A 88 28.78 1.50 -15.31
CA ASN A 88 29.69 0.35 -15.35
C ASN A 88 30.66 0.38 -14.17
N GLN A 89 31.29 1.51 -13.87
CA GLN A 89 32.19 1.65 -12.72
C GLN A 89 31.49 1.41 -11.38
N LEU A 90 30.24 1.91 -11.22
CA LEU A 90 29.41 1.65 -10.05
C LEU A 90 29.09 0.16 -9.90
N ASN A 91 28.73 -0.51 -11.00
CA ASN A 91 28.43 -1.94 -11.03
C ASN A 91 29.67 -2.79 -10.68
N ASP A 92 30.86 -2.43 -11.19
CA ASP A 92 32.11 -3.15 -10.88
C ASP A 92 32.47 -3.02 -9.40
N MET A 93 32.25 -1.84 -8.82
CA MET A 93 32.41 -1.67 -7.37
C MET A 93 31.36 -2.45 -6.58
N GLN A 94 30.11 -2.50 -7.03
CA GLN A 94 29.08 -3.32 -6.39
C GLN A 94 29.46 -4.82 -6.43
N LYS A 95 30.00 -5.31 -7.54
CA LYS A 95 30.52 -6.68 -7.67
C LYS A 95 31.67 -6.93 -6.70
N SER A 96 32.68 -6.04 -6.63
CA SER A 96 33.85 -6.21 -5.76
C SER A 96 33.52 -6.23 -4.27
N TYR A 97 32.38 -5.59 -3.86
CA TYR A 97 31.86 -5.61 -2.50
C TYR A 97 30.76 -6.65 -2.28
N ASN A 98 30.47 -7.52 -3.25
CA ASN A 98 29.41 -8.52 -3.17
C ASN A 98 28.02 -7.92 -2.88
N VAL A 99 27.71 -6.79 -3.50
CA VAL A 99 26.39 -6.13 -3.44
C VAL A 99 25.70 -6.30 -4.79
N THR A 100 25.40 -7.54 -5.16
CA THR A 100 24.77 -7.92 -6.42
C THR A 100 23.63 -8.90 -6.20
N TRP A 101 22.73 -9.00 -7.17
CA TRP A 101 21.69 -10.03 -7.17
C TRP A 101 22.29 -11.44 -7.13
N ASP A 102 23.31 -11.68 -7.92
CA ASP A 102 23.92 -13.01 -7.99
C ASP A 102 24.50 -13.45 -6.65
N PHE A 103 25.25 -12.57 -5.97
CA PHE A 103 25.73 -12.85 -4.62
C PHE A 103 24.60 -13.05 -3.61
N CYS A 104 23.54 -12.24 -3.67
CA CYS A 104 22.36 -12.38 -2.81
C CYS A 104 21.70 -13.75 -3.02
N ARG A 105 21.53 -14.17 -4.26
CA ARG A 105 20.94 -15.45 -4.66
C ARG A 105 21.80 -16.64 -4.23
N THR A 106 23.09 -16.62 -4.55
CA THR A 106 24.02 -17.72 -4.26
C THR A 106 24.22 -17.90 -2.76
N SER A 107 24.33 -16.79 -2.01
CA SER A 107 24.42 -16.83 -0.55
C SER A 107 23.18 -17.41 0.13
N MET A 108 22.02 -17.25 -0.47
CA MET A 108 20.77 -17.80 0.11
C MET A 108 20.68 -19.32 0.02
N ILE A 109 21.38 -19.96 -0.90
CA ILE A 109 21.35 -21.43 -1.09
C ILE A 109 21.86 -22.17 0.18
N PRO A 110 23.08 -21.94 0.68
CA PRO A 110 23.56 -22.58 1.90
C PRO A 110 22.75 -22.16 3.14
N ILE A 111 22.32 -20.90 3.23
CA ILE A 111 21.45 -20.43 4.30
C ILE A 111 20.12 -21.20 4.28
N GLY A 112 19.49 -21.36 3.12
CA GLY A 112 18.25 -22.11 2.97
C GLY A 112 18.40 -23.58 3.41
N LYS A 113 19.46 -24.25 3.02
CA LYS A 113 19.81 -25.62 3.45
C LYS A 113 19.94 -25.70 4.97
N LYS A 114 20.67 -24.78 5.60
CA LYS A 114 20.87 -24.69 7.06
C LYS A 114 19.53 -24.66 7.84
N TYR A 115 18.53 -23.96 7.32
CA TYR A 115 17.22 -23.85 7.95
C TYR A 115 16.20 -24.87 7.45
N GLY A 116 16.55 -25.78 6.54
CA GLY A 116 15.67 -26.79 5.96
C GLY A 116 14.52 -26.15 5.15
N ILE A 117 14.84 -25.15 4.31
CA ILE A 117 13.91 -24.44 3.44
C ILE A 117 14.13 -24.91 2.01
N ASP A 118 13.04 -25.20 1.29
CA ASP A 118 13.09 -25.57 -0.12
C ASP A 118 13.69 -24.44 -0.97
N ALA A 119 14.50 -24.78 -1.95
CA ALA A 119 15.22 -23.82 -2.79
C ALA A 119 14.30 -22.77 -3.42
N VAL A 120 13.09 -23.16 -3.83
CA VAL A 120 12.10 -22.25 -4.42
C VAL A 120 11.72 -21.12 -3.44
N PHE A 121 11.45 -21.44 -2.17
CA PHE A 121 11.08 -20.45 -1.15
C PHE A 121 12.29 -19.63 -0.70
N ALA A 122 13.47 -20.25 -0.63
CA ALA A 122 14.71 -19.56 -0.33
C ALA A 122 15.01 -18.50 -1.39
N LEU A 123 14.96 -18.86 -2.67
CA LEU A 123 15.21 -17.95 -3.79
C LEU A 123 14.18 -16.81 -3.88
N THR A 124 12.90 -17.09 -3.64
CA THR A 124 11.88 -16.02 -3.60
C THR A 124 12.11 -15.06 -2.44
N LYS A 125 12.61 -15.56 -1.29
CA LYS A 125 12.97 -14.70 -0.16
C LYS A 125 14.21 -13.86 -0.47
N ALA A 126 15.23 -14.41 -1.16
CA ALA A 126 16.39 -13.67 -1.64
C ALA A 126 15.98 -12.51 -2.57
N GLU A 127 15.03 -12.77 -3.49
CA GLU A 127 14.48 -11.74 -4.37
C GLU A 127 13.80 -10.58 -3.62
N ASP A 128 13.01 -10.89 -2.57
CA ASP A 128 12.40 -9.84 -1.75
C ASP A 128 13.46 -8.97 -1.03
N ILE A 129 14.54 -9.59 -0.58
CA ILE A 129 15.65 -8.89 0.08
C ILE A 129 16.41 -8.03 -0.96
N TRP A 130 16.67 -8.59 -2.14
CA TRP A 130 17.35 -7.87 -3.21
C TRP A 130 16.55 -6.65 -3.67
N ARG A 131 15.24 -6.76 -3.87
CA ARG A 131 14.37 -5.59 -4.17
C ARG A 131 14.47 -4.49 -3.10
N GLY A 132 14.70 -4.89 -1.84
CA GLY A 132 14.98 -3.93 -0.77
C GLY A 132 16.35 -3.28 -0.90
N MET A 133 17.36 -4.03 -1.37
CA MET A 133 18.71 -3.51 -1.65
C MET A 133 18.73 -2.59 -2.87
N GLU A 134 18.03 -2.94 -3.94
CA GLU A 134 17.87 -2.08 -5.14
C GLU A 134 17.32 -0.70 -4.77
N LYS A 135 16.32 -0.66 -3.90
CA LYS A 135 15.81 0.63 -3.39
C LYS A 135 16.85 1.43 -2.61
N CYS A 136 17.79 0.75 -1.94
CA CYS A 136 18.89 1.43 -1.25
C CYS A 136 19.97 1.91 -2.20
N LEU A 137 20.20 1.19 -3.31
CA LEU A 137 21.22 1.52 -4.31
C LEU A 137 20.74 2.61 -5.29
N TYR A 138 19.51 2.52 -5.78
CA TYR A 138 19.03 3.28 -6.93
C TYR A 138 17.88 4.25 -6.60
N ASP A 139 17.20 4.04 -5.48
CA ASP A 139 16.09 4.88 -5.03
C ASP A 139 16.45 5.60 -3.70
N ASN A 140 15.44 6.19 -3.07
CA ASN A 140 15.56 6.83 -1.76
C ASN A 140 15.48 5.85 -0.58
N GLY A 141 15.71 4.55 -0.77
CA GLY A 141 15.76 3.55 0.29
C GLY A 141 16.94 3.81 1.23
N LYS A 142 16.74 3.67 2.54
CA LYS A 142 17.79 3.95 3.51
C LYS A 142 18.49 2.71 4.00
N ILE A 143 17.75 1.63 4.20
CA ILE A 143 18.27 0.38 4.75
C ILE A 143 17.24 -0.74 4.57
N THR A 144 17.71 -1.95 4.30
CA THR A 144 16.90 -3.16 4.40
C THR A 144 16.61 -3.49 5.86
N HIS A 145 15.40 -3.94 6.17
CA HIS A 145 14.99 -4.20 7.54
C HIS A 145 14.98 -5.69 7.88
N PHE A 146 15.35 -6.01 9.13
CA PHE A 146 15.12 -7.33 9.69
C PHE A 146 13.64 -7.56 9.97
N SER A 147 13.14 -8.76 9.69
CA SER A 147 11.82 -9.18 10.16
C SER A 147 11.87 -9.48 11.65
N LYS A 148 10.92 -8.92 12.42
CA LYS A 148 10.88 -9.07 13.87
C LYS A 148 10.45 -10.48 14.27
N TYR A 149 10.78 -10.87 15.49
CA TYR A 149 10.25 -12.10 16.08
C TYR A 149 8.71 -12.10 16.12
N GLY A 150 8.10 -13.16 15.62
CA GLY A 150 6.65 -13.28 15.50
C GLY A 150 6.06 -12.67 14.22
N GLU A 151 6.85 -11.99 13.39
CA GLU A 151 6.45 -11.68 12.02
C GLU A 151 6.58 -12.95 11.17
N LEU A 152 5.50 -13.31 10.48
CA LEU A 152 5.45 -14.48 9.63
C LEU A 152 5.45 -14.01 8.16
N PRO A 153 6.59 -14.12 7.45
CA PRO A 153 6.63 -13.82 6.02
C PRO A 153 5.74 -14.81 5.25
N CYS A 154 5.21 -14.37 4.13
CA CYS A 154 4.49 -15.26 3.22
C CYS A 154 5.44 -16.30 2.61
N ILE A 155 4.90 -17.48 2.30
CA ILE A 155 5.58 -18.56 1.58
C ILE A 155 5.13 -18.46 0.13
N ARG A 156 5.99 -17.93 -0.74
CA ARG A 156 5.65 -17.63 -2.13
C ARG A 156 6.34 -18.59 -3.10
N ALA A 157 5.56 -19.16 -4.00
CA ALA A 157 6.08 -19.82 -5.20
C ALA A 157 6.19 -18.80 -6.36
N LYS A 158 7.10 -19.04 -7.30
CA LYS A 158 7.23 -18.22 -8.53
C LYS A 158 6.41 -18.75 -9.70
N GLN A 159 6.09 -20.01 -9.65
CA GLN A 159 5.40 -20.75 -10.72
C GLN A 159 4.37 -21.67 -10.09
N ILE A 160 3.29 -21.90 -10.81
CA ILE A 160 2.19 -22.72 -10.31
C ILE A 160 2.59 -24.19 -10.07
N ASN A 161 3.58 -24.69 -10.82
CA ASN A 161 4.01 -26.08 -10.76
C ASN A 161 5.21 -26.31 -9.83
N ARG A 162 5.72 -25.27 -9.14
CA ARG A 162 6.90 -25.36 -8.27
C ARG A 162 6.64 -24.75 -6.90
N GLY A 163 6.90 -25.52 -5.86
CA GLY A 163 6.80 -25.11 -4.47
C GLY A 163 5.40 -25.25 -3.89
N ILE A 164 4.37 -24.72 -4.53
CA ILE A 164 2.96 -24.88 -4.18
C ILE A 164 2.21 -25.26 -5.46
N PRO A 165 2.40 -26.48 -6.00
CA PRO A 165 1.69 -26.93 -7.17
C PRO A 165 0.18 -26.99 -6.93
N MET A 166 -0.58 -26.64 -7.97
CA MET A 166 -2.01 -26.68 -8.05
C MET A 166 -2.44 -27.82 -8.98
N PHE A 167 -3.51 -28.50 -8.64
CA PHE A 167 -4.12 -29.56 -9.46
C PHE A 167 -5.62 -29.57 -9.23
N VAL A 168 -6.35 -30.28 -10.08
CA VAL A 168 -7.79 -30.49 -9.97
C VAL A 168 -8.03 -31.93 -9.50
N GLU A 169 -8.84 -32.07 -8.47
CA GLU A 169 -9.27 -33.37 -7.92
C GLU A 169 -10.76 -33.28 -7.61
N ASP A 170 -11.54 -34.18 -8.15
CA ASP A 170 -13.02 -34.22 -8.03
C ASP A 170 -13.68 -32.85 -8.33
N GLY A 171 -13.25 -32.21 -9.43
CA GLY A 171 -13.78 -30.91 -9.86
C GLY A 171 -13.43 -29.73 -8.92
N LYS A 172 -12.49 -29.92 -7.98
CA LYS A 172 -12.10 -28.90 -7.00
C LYS A 172 -10.62 -28.54 -7.13
N LEU A 173 -10.30 -27.28 -6.89
CA LEU A 173 -8.91 -26.84 -6.81
C LEU A 173 -8.24 -27.39 -5.56
N ARG A 174 -7.14 -28.11 -5.75
CA ARG A 174 -6.26 -28.63 -4.71
C ARG A 174 -4.85 -28.08 -4.87
N PHE A 175 -4.15 -28.01 -3.78
CA PHE A 175 -2.80 -27.49 -3.68
C PHE A 175 -1.92 -28.43 -2.85
N LYS A 176 -0.64 -28.44 -3.17
CA LYS A 176 0.33 -29.25 -2.42
C LYS A 176 1.46 -28.39 -1.88
N LEU A 177 1.82 -28.61 -0.63
CA LEU A 177 3.02 -28.05 -0.02
C LEU A 177 3.82 -29.18 0.62
N ARG A 178 4.95 -29.55 0.00
CA ARG A 178 5.71 -30.75 0.42
C ARG A 178 4.82 -32.00 0.38
N LYS A 179 4.63 -32.67 1.55
CA LYS A 179 3.75 -33.84 1.67
C LYS A 179 2.30 -33.49 2.03
N MET A 180 1.99 -32.21 2.31
CA MET A 180 0.64 -31.78 2.67
C MET A 180 -0.16 -31.46 1.40
N GLN A 181 -1.38 -31.97 1.33
CA GLN A 181 -2.39 -31.60 0.34
C GLN A 181 -3.51 -30.85 1.04
N PHE A 182 -4.07 -29.85 0.38
CA PHE A 182 -5.15 -29.02 0.94
C PHE A 182 -5.98 -28.39 -0.18
N GLY A 183 -7.19 -28.05 0.14
CA GLY A 183 -8.10 -27.25 -0.69
C GLY A 183 -8.31 -25.86 -0.12
N ILE A 184 -9.40 -25.24 -0.51
CA ILE A 184 -9.77 -23.88 -0.17
C ILE A 184 -11.22 -23.80 0.31
N HIS A 185 -11.48 -22.88 1.26
CA HIS A 185 -12.82 -22.49 1.64
C HIS A 185 -13.31 -21.33 0.78
N VAL A 186 -14.33 -21.56 -0.01
CA VAL A 186 -15.02 -20.53 -0.77
C VAL A 186 -16.15 -19.97 0.09
N ASN A 187 -16.04 -18.68 0.46
CA ASN A 187 -16.94 -18.05 1.43
C ASN A 187 -18.14 -17.35 0.80
N ASP A 188 -18.05 -16.97 -0.46
CA ASP A 188 -19.10 -16.25 -1.17
C ASP A 188 -19.10 -16.58 -2.66
N ARG A 189 -20.20 -16.21 -3.35
CA ARG A 189 -20.38 -16.47 -4.78
C ARG A 189 -19.29 -15.81 -5.66
N PHE A 190 -18.73 -14.66 -5.23
CA PHE A 190 -17.70 -13.98 -6.02
C PHE A 190 -16.37 -14.74 -5.99
N GLN A 191 -16.05 -15.38 -4.86
CA GLN A 191 -14.92 -16.29 -4.79
C GLN A 191 -15.21 -17.56 -5.62
N SER A 192 -16.46 -18.05 -5.61
CA SER A 192 -16.89 -19.18 -6.44
C SER A 192 -16.73 -18.87 -7.93
N ASP A 193 -17.19 -17.70 -8.38
CA ASP A 193 -17.08 -17.28 -9.78
C ASP A 193 -15.62 -17.21 -10.25
N GLU A 194 -14.71 -16.71 -9.41
CA GLU A 194 -13.28 -16.65 -9.69
C GLU A 194 -12.65 -18.06 -9.73
N VAL A 195 -13.03 -18.93 -8.80
CA VAL A 195 -12.56 -20.33 -8.74
C VAL A 195 -13.04 -21.10 -9.97
N ASN A 196 -14.31 -20.94 -10.34
CA ASN A 196 -14.87 -21.60 -11.52
C ASN A 196 -14.19 -21.12 -12.81
N ALA A 197 -13.85 -19.84 -12.92
CA ALA A 197 -13.10 -19.34 -14.08
C ALA A 197 -11.71 -19.96 -14.18
N VAL A 198 -11.02 -20.16 -13.04
CA VAL A 198 -9.73 -20.86 -13.01
C VAL A 198 -9.88 -22.34 -13.38
N LEU A 199 -10.93 -23.01 -12.90
CA LEU A 199 -11.23 -24.41 -13.24
C LEU A 199 -11.49 -24.56 -14.74
N SER A 200 -12.35 -23.71 -15.31
CA SER A 200 -12.64 -23.71 -16.76
C SER A 200 -11.37 -23.52 -17.60
N TYR A 201 -10.47 -22.62 -17.19
CA TYR A 201 -9.18 -22.46 -17.86
C TYR A 201 -8.31 -23.72 -17.77
N LEU A 202 -8.30 -24.41 -16.63
CA LEU A 202 -7.49 -25.63 -16.46
C LEU A 202 -8.02 -26.82 -17.25
N GLU A 203 -9.34 -26.91 -17.42
CA GLU A 203 -10.00 -27.93 -18.24
C GLU A 203 -9.78 -27.68 -19.75
N ASN A 204 -9.87 -26.42 -20.15
CA ASN A 204 -9.72 -26.00 -21.55
C ASN A 204 -8.74 -24.82 -21.64
N PRO A 205 -7.43 -25.05 -21.53
CA PRO A 205 -6.47 -23.97 -21.69
C PRO A 205 -6.52 -23.43 -23.12
N ASP A 206 -6.83 -22.15 -23.27
CA ASP A 206 -6.89 -21.46 -24.55
C ASP A 206 -5.56 -21.65 -25.31
N LYS A 207 -5.58 -22.44 -26.37
CA LYS A 207 -4.47 -22.59 -27.30
C LYS A 207 -4.65 -21.55 -28.41
N MET A 208 -4.22 -20.33 -28.14
CA MET A 208 -4.16 -19.30 -29.19
C MET A 208 -3.08 -19.68 -30.19
N ASP A 209 -3.37 -19.52 -31.48
CA ASP A 209 -2.35 -19.63 -32.51
C ASP A 209 -1.37 -18.42 -32.46
N ALA A 210 -0.27 -18.53 -33.20
CA ALA A 210 0.75 -17.52 -33.19
C ALA A 210 0.30 -16.18 -33.78
N ASP A 211 -0.56 -16.22 -34.78
CA ASP A 211 -1.01 -15.04 -35.52
C ASP A 211 -2.03 -14.27 -34.66
N ALA A 212 -2.94 -14.96 -33.99
CA ALA A 212 -3.85 -14.37 -33.02
C ALA A 212 -3.08 -13.68 -31.87
N VAL A 213 -2.03 -14.33 -31.34
CA VAL A 213 -1.20 -13.74 -30.30
C VAL A 213 -0.45 -12.49 -30.78
N ASN A 214 0.08 -12.51 -32.03
CA ASN A 214 0.74 -11.35 -32.62
C ASN A 214 -0.22 -10.17 -32.76
N THR A 215 -1.40 -10.40 -33.32
CA THR A 215 -2.44 -9.37 -33.49
C THR A 215 -2.79 -8.72 -32.15
N LEU A 216 -3.01 -9.53 -31.11
CA LEU A 216 -3.31 -9.01 -29.78
C LEU A 216 -2.15 -8.21 -29.15
N ILE A 217 -0.90 -8.57 -29.45
CA ILE A 217 0.28 -7.81 -29.02
C ILE A 217 0.36 -6.46 -29.74
N GLU A 218 0.14 -6.44 -31.05
CA GLU A 218 0.15 -5.22 -31.86
C GLU A 218 -0.95 -4.25 -31.47
N GLU A 219 -2.14 -4.75 -31.16
CA GLU A 219 -3.27 -3.98 -30.65
C GLU A 219 -3.12 -3.57 -29.18
N ALA A 220 -2.05 -3.99 -28.51
CA ALA A 220 -1.85 -3.85 -27.05
C ALA A 220 -3.04 -4.37 -26.22
N CYS A 221 -3.78 -5.32 -26.77
CA CYS A 221 -4.95 -5.97 -26.17
C CYS A 221 -4.58 -7.25 -25.41
N CYS A 222 -5.34 -7.56 -24.37
CA CYS A 222 -5.22 -8.81 -23.65
C CYS A 222 -6.59 -9.34 -23.26
N ILE A 223 -6.81 -10.61 -23.50
CA ILE A 223 -8.01 -11.33 -23.08
C ILE A 223 -7.84 -11.75 -21.61
N ASP A 224 -8.89 -11.63 -20.82
CA ASP A 224 -8.91 -12.12 -19.43
C ASP A 224 -8.98 -13.65 -19.42
N THR A 225 -7.82 -14.32 -19.40
CA THR A 225 -7.73 -15.79 -19.49
C THR A 225 -8.03 -16.52 -18.20
N TYR A 226 -7.98 -15.85 -17.06
CA TYR A 226 -8.06 -16.45 -15.71
C TYR A 226 -6.99 -17.52 -15.45
N ARG A 227 -5.88 -17.46 -16.17
CA ARG A 227 -4.74 -18.37 -16.00
C ARG A 227 -4.10 -18.18 -14.61
N PRO A 228 -3.97 -19.25 -13.81
CA PRO A 228 -3.27 -19.16 -12.53
C PRO A 228 -1.75 -19.01 -12.76
N CYS A 229 -1.15 -18.00 -12.17
CA CYS A 229 0.27 -17.69 -12.33
C CYS A 229 1.13 -18.35 -11.24
N TYR A 230 0.78 -18.10 -9.99
CA TYR A 230 1.47 -18.68 -8.82
C TYR A 230 0.64 -18.53 -7.55
N ALA A 231 0.94 -19.37 -6.58
CA ALA A 231 0.30 -19.38 -5.26
C ALA A 231 1.23 -18.85 -4.17
N THR A 232 0.64 -18.21 -3.17
CA THR A 232 1.34 -17.71 -1.97
C THR A 232 0.55 -18.07 -0.73
N LEU A 233 1.18 -18.74 0.24
CA LEU A 233 0.56 -19.00 1.54
C LEU A 233 0.90 -17.89 2.52
N VAL A 234 -0.14 -17.36 3.18
CA VAL A 234 -0.05 -16.24 4.11
C VAL A 234 -0.59 -16.67 5.47
N PRO A 235 0.29 -17.06 6.40
CA PRO A 235 -0.14 -17.39 7.76
C PRO A 235 -0.53 -16.11 8.51
N ARG A 236 -1.69 -16.15 9.19
CA ARG A 236 -2.21 -15.03 9.99
C ARG A 236 -2.62 -15.51 11.38
N LEU A 237 -2.32 -14.70 12.39
CA LEU A 237 -2.81 -14.92 13.75
C LEU A 237 -4.14 -14.17 13.91
N ILE A 238 -5.25 -14.92 14.06
CA ILE A 238 -6.60 -14.37 14.18
C ILE A 238 -7.22 -14.93 15.48
N ARG A 239 -7.61 -14.05 16.40
CA ARG A 239 -8.20 -14.41 17.70
C ARG A 239 -7.38 -15.47 18.46
N GLY A 240 -6.05 -15.36 18.40
CA GLY A 240 -5.13 -16.28 19.08
C GLY A 240 -4.90 -17.64 18.40
N LYS A 241 -5.54 -17.92 17.28
CA LYS A 241 -5.31 -19.13 16.46
C LYS A 241 -4.67 -18.73 15.12
N TYR A 242 -3.76 -19.54 14.64
CA TYR A 242 -3.21 -19.38 13.30
C TYR A 242 -4.20 -19.89 12.25
N ARG A 243 -4.29 -19.16 11.15
CA ARG A 243 -4.99 -19.54 9.92
C ARG A 243 -4.06 -19.29 8.75
N VAL A 244 -4.21 -20.07 7.68
CA VAL A 244 -3.44 -19.92 6.45
C VAL A 244 -4.37 -19.48 5.33
N TYR A 245 -4.02 -18.40 4.67
CA TYR A 245 -4.73 -17.94 3.49
C TYR A 245 -3.90 -18.23 2.25
N LEU A 246 -4.56 -18.69 1.21
CA LEU A 246 -4.01 -18.80 -0.12
C LEU A 246 -4.28 -17.49 -0.87
N HIS A 247 -3.24 -16.89 -1.39
CA HIS A 247 -3.30 -15.80 -2.35
C HIS A 247 -2.92 -16.40 -3.71
N LEU A 248 -3.91 -16.67 -4.54
CA LEU A 248 -3.73 -17.13 -5.91
C LEU A 248 -3.66 -15.92 -6.84
N THR A 249 -2.53 -15.73 -7.51
CA THR A 249 -2.39 -14.70 -8.54
C THR A 249 -2.91 -15.25 -9.85
N ILE A 250 -3.89 -14.57 -10.41
CA ILE A 250 -4.61 -14.94 -11.63
C ILE A 250 -4.38 -13.85 -12.67
N GLU A 251 -4.20 -14.24 -13.93
CA GLU A 251 -4.09 -13.35 -15.08
C GLU A 251 -5.48 -12.86 -15.50
N GLY A 252 -5.55 -11.58 -15.87
CA GLY A 252 -6.80 -10.91 -16.19
C GLY A 252 -7.34 -10.05 -15.05
N LYS A 253 -8.44 -9.35 -15.33
CA LYS A 253 -9.16 -8.52 -14.37
C LYS A 253 -10.06 -9.40 -13.50
N ALA A 254 -10.22 -8.99 -12.23
CA ALA A 254 -11.21 -9.62 -11.36
C ALA A 254 -12.62 -9.51 -11.95
N LYS A 255 -13.42 -10.58 -11.85
CA LYS A 255 -14.78 -10.58 -12.39
C LYS A 255 -15.62 -9.45 -11.77
N PRO A 256 -16.49 -8.80 -12.56
CA PRO A 256 -17.44 -7.82 -12.05
C PRO A 256 -18.34 -8.43 -10.98
N LYS A 257 -18.63 -7.66 -9.94
CA LYS A 257 -19.50 -8.11 -8.86
C LYS A 257 -20.92 -7.62 -9.10
N TYR A 258 -21.86 -8.56 -9.13
CA TYR A 258 -23.27 -8.28 -9.29
C TYR A 258 -24.04 -8.50 -7.99
N ASP A 259 -25.16 -7.81 -7.82
CA ASP A 259 -26.09 -8.07 -6.73
C ASP A 259 -26.94 -9.33 -7.04
N ARG A 260 -27.87 -9.68 -6.14
CA ARG A 260 -28.78 -10.84 -6.33
C ARG A 260 -29.74 -10.70 -7.51
N PHE A 261 -29.91 -9.50 -8.03
CA PHE A 261 -30.79 -9.20 -9.15
C PHE A 261 -30.04 -9.07 -10.49
N GLY A 262 -28.73 -9.31 -10.51
CA GLY A 262 -27.90 -9.20 -11.72
C GLY A 262 -27.42 -7.79 -12.04
N ASN A 263 -27.70 -6.79 -11.18
CA ASN A 263 -27.19 -5.43 -11.38
C ASN A 263 -25.73 -5.31 -10.88
N PRO A 264 -24.90 -4.49 -11.52
CA PRO A 264 -23.56 -4.21 -11.00
C PRO A 264 -23.64 -3.72 -9.54
N ARG A 265 -22.89 -4.35 -8.65
CA ARG A 265 -22.89 -4.01 -7.21
C ARG A 265 -22.45 -2.57 -6.93
N HIS A 266 -21.65 -2.01 -7.81
CA HIS A 266 -21.18 -0.63 -7.73
C HIS A 266 -21.50 0.09 -9.04
N LYS A 267 -22.12 1.25 -8.93
CA LYS A 267 -22.33 2.16 -10.05
C LYS A 267 -21.00 2.83 -10.42
N TYR A 268 -20.81 3.09 -11.70
CA TYR A 268 -19.66 3.83 -12.22
C TYR A 268 -20.17 5.09 -12.91
N GLY A 269 -19.77 6.25 -12.37
CA GLY A 269 -20.12 7.55 -12.95
C GLY A 269 -19.22 7.92 -14.12
N LYS A 270 -19.59 8.97 -14.83
CA LYS A 270 -18.80 9.65 -15.84
C LYS A 270 -18.55 11.09 -15.38
N GLY A 271 -17.49 11.70 -15.87
CA GLY A 271 -17.11 13.07 -15.57
C GLY A 271 -15.91 13.18 -14.62
N MET A 272 -15.54 14.42 -14.34
CA MET A 272 -14.33 14.75 -13.59
C MET A 272 -14.59 14.87 -12.09
N ILE A 273 -13.63 14.43 -11.30
CA ILE A 273 -13.60 14.60 -9.83
C ILE A 273 -12.27 15.23 -9.46
N GLY A 274 -12.31 16.43 -8.89
CA GLY A 274 -11.15 17.04 -8.24
C GLY A 274 -11.13 16.71 -6.75
N ALA A 275 -9.98 16.30 -6.20
CA ALA A 275 -9.89 15.93 -4.80
C ALA A 275 -8.64 16.44 -4.09
N ASP A 276 -8.82 17.20 -3.01
CA ASP A 276 -7.74 17.55 -2.07
C ASP A 276 -7.72 16.53 -0.91
N ILE A 277 -6.67 15.70 -0.88
CA ILE A 277 -6.47 14.67 0.13
C ILE A 277 -5.58 15.22 1.23
N GLY A 278 -6.14 15.57 2.38
CA GLY A 278 -5.41 16.00 3.56
C GLY A 278 -4.74 14.86 4.33
N THR A 279 -4.18 15.15 5.51
CA THR A 279 -3.63 14.12 6.43
C THR A 279 -4.72 13.36 7.17
N GLN A 280 -5.92 13.91 7.27
CA GLN A 280 -7.03 13.37 8.05
C GLN A 280 -8.38 13.45 7.31
N THR A 281 -8.49 14.27 6.31
CA THR A 281 -9.74 14.60 5.57
C THR A 281 -9.51 14.47 4.08
N VAL A 282 -10.59 14.34 3.34
CA VAL A 282 -10.65 14.52 1.89
C VAL A 282 -11.79 15.49 1.57
N ALA A 283 -11.49 16.47 0.74
CA ALA A 283 -12.48 17.29 0.06
C ALA A 283 -12.55 16.88 -1.40
N TYR A 284 -13.71 16.85 -2.00
CA TYR A 284 -13.89 16.54 -3.42
C TYR A 284 -15.01 17.35 -4.04
N THR A 285 -14.88 17.59 -5.33
CA THR A 285 -15.85 18.25 -6.19
C THR A 285 -16.06 17.44 -7.45
N SER A 286 -17.29 17.21 -7.84
CA SER A 286 -17.68 16.54 -9.08
C SER A 286 -18.80 17.33 -9.77
N ASP A 287 -19.21 16.88 -10.96
CA ASP A 287 -20.33 17.47 -11.68
C ASP A 287 -21.63 17.45 -10.86
N THR A 288 -21.83 16.40 -10.07
CA THR A 288 -23.08 16.14 -9.34
C THR A 288 -23.01 16.46 -7.87
N GLU A 289 -21.87 16.29 -7.21
CA GLU A 289 -21.75 16.34 -5.75
C GLU A 289 -20.44 17.02 -5.32
N VAL A 290 -20.50 17.68 -4.15
CA VAL A 290 -19.31 18.12 -3.41
C VAL A 290 -19.27 17.45 -2.06
N GLY A 291 -18.08 17.20 -1.53
CA GLY A 291 -17.94 16.53 -0.24
C GLY A 291 -16.73 16.95 0.55
N LEU A 292 -16.87 16.87 1.87
CA LEU A 292 -15.80 17.09 2.84
C LEU A 292 -15.97 16.08 3.97
N LYS A 293 -15.07 15.11 4.09
CA LYS A 293 -15.20 14.03 5.07
C LYS A 293 -13.89 13.61 5.71
N ASN A 294 -13.99 13.01 6.89
CA ASN A 294 -12.84 12.43 7.57
C ASN A 294 -12.46 11.09 6.91
N LEU A 295 -11.18 10.93 6.59
CA LEU A 295 -10.65 9.69 6.01
C LEU A 295 -10.79 8.50 6.97
N SER A 296 -11.15 7.34 6.43
CA SER A 296 -11.18 6.04 7.13
C SER A 296 -12.07 6.00 8.38
N GLU A 297 -13.10 6.84 8.47
CA GLU A 297 -13.98 6.91 9.65
C GLU A 297 -15.30 6.16 9.45
N ARG A 298 -15.70 5.90 8.22
CA ARG A 298 -16.92 5.17 7.89
C ARG A 298 -16.92 3.79 8.56
N GLY A 299 -17.90 3.51 9.41
CA GLY A 299 -18.01 2.26 10.18
C GLY A 299 -16.84 2.00 11.15
N ASN A 300 -15.95 2.96 11.40
CA ASN A 300 -14.75 2.79 12.20
C ASN A 300 -14.59 3.89 13.24
N ASN A 301 -14.81 3.57 14.51
CA ASN A 301 -14.62 4.53 15.59
C ASN A 301 -13.15 4.62 16.01
N ILE A 302 -12.40 5.52 15.34
CA ILE A 302 -10.97 5.71 15.57
C ILE A 302 -10.67 6.19 17.00
N GLN A 303 -11.49 7.08 17.57
CA GLN A 303 -11.26 7.62 18.93
C GLN A 303 -11.38 6.52 19.98
N THR A 304 -12.40 5.67 19.91
CA THR A 304 -12.58 4.54 20.82
C THR A 304 -11.43 3.54 20.69
N SER A 305 -11.01 3.25 19.47
CA SER A 305 -9.86 2.36 19.21
C SER A 305 -8.57 2.93 19.79
N GLU A 306 -8.31 4.22 19.65
CA GLU A 306 -7.16 4.89 20.25
C GLU A 306 -7.17 4.87 21.77
N ARG A 307 -8.35 5.03 22.40
CA ARG A 307 -8.49 4.92 23.85
C ARG A 307 -8.15 3.52 24.33
N LYS A 308 -8.68 2.47 23.67
CA LYS A 308 -8.38 1.07 23.99
C LYS A 308 -6.90 0.75 23.81
N GLU A 309 -6.28 1.20 22.72
CA GLU A 309 -4.84 1.02 22.45
C GLU A 309 -3.99 1.61 23.58
N ARG A 310 -4.31 2.84 24.05
CA ARG A 310 -3.61 3.48 25.18
C ARG A 310 -3.77 2.70 26.49
N LEU A 311 -4.95 2.15 26.76
CA LEU A 311 -5.19 1.34 27.97
C LEU A 311 -4.36 0.06 27.94
N TYR A 312 -4.29 -0.64 26.79
CA TYR A 312 -3.44 -1.82 26.65
C TYR A 312 -1.95 -1.48 26.83
N TYR A 313 -1.46 -0.41 26.24
CA TYR A 313 -0.06 0.00 26.44
C TYR A 313 0.25 0.29 27.91
N ARG A 314 -0.62 1.01 28.62
CA ARG A 314 -0.44 1.31 30.05
C ARG A 314 -0.46 0.02 30.89
N ALA A 315 -1.37 -0.90 30.63
CA ALA A 315 -1.46 -2.16 31.34
C ALA A 315 -0.24 -3.06 31.07
N MET A 316 0.21 -3.16 29.81
CA MET A 316 1.43 -3.88 29.45
C MET A 316 2.68 -3.27 30.10
N ASP A 317 2.78 -1.93 30.17
CA ASP A 317 3.92 -1.26 30.80
C ASP A 317 3.96 -1.54 32.31
N ARG A 318 2.83 -1.44 33.01
CA ARG A 318 2.74 -1.81 34.44
C ARG A 318 3.17 -3.27 34.67
N SER A 319 2.62 -4.20 33.90
CA SER A 319 2.97 -5.63 34.00
C SER A 319 4.46 -5.88 33.73
N ARG A 320 5.04 -5.21 32.73
CA ARG A 320 6.46 -5.32 32.39
C ARG A 320 7.36 -4.77 33.49
N ARG A 321 6.99 -3.64 34.11
CA ARG A 321 7.74 -3.05 35.23
C ARG A 321 7.73 -3.96 36.44
N ALA A 322 6.57 -4.47 36.81
CA ALA A 322 6.43 -5.38 37.94
C ALA A 322 7.25 -6.67 37.76
N THR A 323 7.33 -7.20 36.52
CA THR A 323 8.08 -8.44 36.25
C THR A 323 9.59 -8.24 36.09
N ASN A 324 10.06 -7.00 35.84
CA ASN A 324 11.47 -6.70 35.56
C ASN A 324 11.95 -5.43 36.26
N PRO A 325 11.83 -5.31 37.59
CA PRO A 325 12.22 -4.09 38.33
C PRO A 325 13.71 -3.77 38.13
N GLN A 326 14.57 -4.78 37.99
CA GLN A 326 16.00 -4.63 37.76
C GLN A 326 16.39 -3.85 36.50
N ASN A 327 15.48 -3.76 35.54
CA ASN A 327 15.71 -3.09 34.25
C ASN A 327 15.35 -1.59 34.27
N TYR A 328 14.91 -1.07 35.43
CA TYR A 328 14.47 0.31 35.58
C TYR A 328 15.33 1.08 36.61
N ASN A 329 15.49 2.37 36.37
CA ASN A 329 16.05 3.31 37.31
C ASN A 329 15.00 3.72 38.38
N PRO A 330 15.40 4.34 39.50
CA PRO A 330 14.47 4.83 40.53
C PRO A 330 13.44 5.82 39.97
N ASP A 331 13.80 6.63 38.97
CA ASP A 331 12.92 7.56 38.27
C ASP A 331 11.93 6.87 37.32
N GLY A 332 11.93 5.52 37.22
CA GLY A 332 11.09 4.73 36.35
C GLY A 332 11.52 4.72 34.87
N THR A 333 12.65 5.30 34.53
CA THR A 333 13.23 5.17 33.19
C THR A 333 13.93 3.81 32.98
N ILE A 334 14.05 3.38 31.73
CA ILE A 334 14.73 2.13 31.43
C ILE A 334 16.25 2.36 31.50
N LYS A 335 16.98 1.53 32.26
CA LYS A 335 18.45 1.56 32.35
C LYS A 335 19.08 1.46 30.95
N LYS A 336 20.23 2.06 30.72
CA LYS A 336 20.98 1.93 29.46
C LYS A 336 21.65 0.54 29.35
N GLY A 337 22.03 0.12 28.15
CA GLY A 337 22.73 -1.14 27.87
C GLY A 337 21.83 -2.32 27.54
N LYS A 338 22.43 -3.51 27.36
CA LYS A 338 21.74 -4.76 26.99
C LYS A 338 20.90 -5.28 28.18
N LYS A 339 19.69 -5.77 27.94
CA LYS A 339 18.74 -6.24 28.95
C LYS A 339 18.05 -7.52 28.56
N THR A 340 17.76 -8.33 29.56
CA THR A 340 16.87 -9.49 29.43
C THR A 340 15.49 -9.13 29.98
N TRP A 341 14.44 -9.44 29.19
CA TRP A 341 13.07 -9.16 29.56
C TRP A 341 12.31 -10.45 29.80
N LYS A 342 11.72 -10.58 30.98
CA LYS A 342 10.75 -11.62 31.31
C LYS A 342 9.33 -11.06 31.12
N TYR A 343 8.43 -11.85 30.57
CA TYR A 343 7.05 -11.42 30.33
C TYR A 343 6.09 -12.36 31.06
N SER A 344 5.29 -11.80 31.95
CA SER A 344 4.23 -12.52 32.66
C SER A 344 3.15 -13.03 31.69
N ASN A 345 2.36 -14.00 32.12
CA ASN A 345 1.21 -14.48 31.34
C ASN A 345 0.17 -13.37 31.12
N HIS A 346 0.01 -12.46 32.12
CA HIS A 346 -0.84 -11.29 31.99
C HIS A 346 -0.37 -10.37 30.85
N TYR A 347 0.94 -10.05 30.79
CA TYR A 347 1.52 -9.28 29.70
C TYR A 347 1.27 -9.92 28.33
N LYS A 348 1.49 -11.24 28.22
CA LYS A 348 1.28 -11.99 26.97
C LYS A 348 -0.20 -11.95 26.52
N LYS A 349 -1.16 -12.10 27.45
CA LYS A 349 -2.60 -11.96 27.17
C LYS A 349 -2.96 -10.54 26.69
N LEU A 350 -2.45 -9.49 27.34
CA LEU A 350 -2.67 -8.10 26.93
C LEU A 350 -2.07 -7.81 25.54
N LYS A 351 -0.87 -8.33 25.28
CA LYS A 351 -0.22 -8.22 23.97
C LYS A 351 -1.04 -8.86 22.86
N ALA A 352 -1.63 -10.03 23.11
CA ALA A 352 -2.51 -10.71 22.16
C ALA A 352 -3.80 -9.90 21.90
N LYS A 353 -4.45 -9.38 22.96
CA LYS A 353 -5.62 -8.49 22.83
C LYS A 353 -5.30 -7.20 22.05
N HIS A 354 -4.14 -6.59 22.30
CA HIS A 354 -3.69 -5.43 21.55
C HIS A 354 -3.43 -5.74 20.08
N ALA A 355 -2.80 -6.89 19.78
CA ALA A 355 -2.55 -7.32 18.40
C ALA A 355 -3.86 -7.54 17.63
N GLU A 356 -4.86 -8.15 18.28
CA GLU A 356 -6.20 -8.34 17.69
C GLU A 356 -6.92 -7.00 17.46
N LEU A 357 -6.85 -6.06 18.39
CA LEU A 357 -7.37 -4.71 18.20
C LEU A 357 -6.73 -4.03 16.98
N CYS A 358 -5.41 -4.12 16.84
CA CYS A 358 -4.70 -3.55 15.69
C CYS A 358 -5.13 -4.22 14.36
N ARG A 359 -5.36 -5.54 14.36
CA ARG A 359 -5.85 -6.28 13.20
C ARG A 359 -7.25 -5.81 12.78
N ILE A 360 -8.19 -5.73 13.74
CA ILE A 360 -9.56 -5.27 13.49
C ILE A 360 -9.53 -3.83 12.93
N ASN A 361 -8.76 -2.94 13.56
CA ASN A 361 -8.63 -1.55 13.10
C ASN A 361 -8.07 -1.46 11.66
N ALA A 362 -7.14 -2.34 11.29
CA ALA A 362 -6.61 -2.37 9.93
C ALA A 362 -7.65 -2.84 8.92
N VAL A 363 -8.45 -3.86 9.26
CA VAL A 363 -9.55 -4.36 8.41
C VAL A 363 -10.62 -3.29 8.23
N ASN A 364 -11.12 -2.71 9.33
CA ASN A 364 -12.17 -1.69 9.28
C ASN A 364 -11.73 -0.45 8.48
N ARG A 365 -10.47 -0.03 8.67
CA ARG A 365 -9.90 1.06 7.88
C ARG A 365 -9.86 0.74 6.39
N GLN A 366 -9.46 -0.47 6.01
CA GLN A 366 -9.43 -0.86 4.60
C GLN A 366 -10.82 -0.94 4.00
N LEU A 367 -11.82 -1.44 4.74
CA LEU A 367 -13.22 -1.44 4.32
C LEU A 367 -13.72 -0.01 4.09
N ALA A 368 -13.50 0.89 5.05
CA ALA A 368 -13.88 2.30 4.90
C ALA A 368 -13.24 2.97 3.68
N ILE A 369 -11.95 2.70 3.44
CA ILE A 369 -11.24 3.22 2.26
C ILE A 369 -11.82 2.65 0.95
N ASN A 370 -12.17 1.37 0.93
CA ASN A 370 -12.75 0.74 -0.27
C ASN A 370 -14.15 1.31 -0.56
N GLU A 371 -14.95 1.54 0.47
CA GLU A 371 -16.28 2.16 0.34
C GLU A 371 -16.17 3.59 -0.17
N ASP A 372 -15.30 4.41 0.43
CA ASP A 372 -15.03 5.78 -0.04
C ASP A 372 -14.54 5.81 -1.50
N ALA A 373 -13.69 4.85 -1.90
CA ALA A 373 -13.23 4.75 -3.29
C ALA A 373 -14.35 4.33 -4.27
N ASN A 374 -15.29 3.50 -3.82
CA ASN A 374 -16.46 3.14 -4.62
C ASN A 374 -17.41 4.34 -4.78
N ASP A 375 -17.66 5.08 -3.69
CA ASP A 375 -18.48 6.30 -3.74
C ASP A 375 -17.90 7.31 -4.74
N LEU A 376 -16.58 7.59 -4.65
CA LEU A 376 -15.93 8.50 -5.60
C LEU A 376 -16.06 7.98 -7.05
N ARG A 377 -15.83 6.69 -7.28
CA ARG A 377 -15.95 6.11 -8.62
C ARG A 377 -17.38 6.16 -9.17
N SER A 378 -18.39 6.25 -8.31
CA SER A 378 -19.78 6.45 -8.73
C SER A 378 -20.10 7.88 -9.17
N LEU A 379 -19.25 8.85 -8.83
CA LEU A 379 -19.42 10.26 -9.19
C LEU A 379 -18.75 10.65 -10.51
N GLY A 380 -17.74 9.89 -10.96
CA GLY A 380 -17.02 10.19 -12.18
C GLY A 380 -16.05 9.10 -12.59
N ASP A 381 -15.46 9.22 -13.79
CA ASP A 381 -14.46 8.31 -14.34
C ASP A 381 -13.04 8.89 -14.39
N THR A 382 -12.90 10.17 -14.11
CA THR A 382 -11.62 10.86 -14.09
C THR A 382 -11.37 11.49 -12.73
N PHE A 383 -10.31 11.05 -12.05
CA PHE A 383 -9.95 11.53 -10.72
C PHE A 383 -8.66 12.33 -10.77
N VAL A 384 -8.73 13.61 -10.36
CA VAL A 384 -7.62 14.57 -10.37
C VAL A 384 -7.24 14.92 -8.94
N THR A 385 -5.96 14.83 -8.59
CA THR A 385 -5.47 15.14 -7.24
C THR A 385 -4.03 15.63 -7.24
N GLU A 386 -3.61 16.27 -6.14
CA GLU A 386 -2.22 16.64 -5.94
C GLU A 386 -1.36 15.45 -5.52
N PRO A 387 -0.08 15.36 -5.95
CA PRO A 387 0.85 14.34 -5.49
C PRO A 387 1.17 14.52 -4.00
N LYS A 388 0.95 13.49 -3.18
CA LYS A 388 1.19 13.58 -1.71
C LYS A 388 2.20 12.56 -1.22
N ASN A 389 3.21 13.06 -0.53
CA ASN A 389 4.24 12.23 0.10
C ASN A 389 4.03 12.18 1.63
N ALA A 390 3.18 11.24 2.09
CA ALA A 390 2.92 11.05 3.51
C ALA A 390 4.19 10.72 4.32
N SER A 391 5.21 10.11 3.71
CA SER A 391 6.46 9.78 4.40
C SER A 391 7.25 11.04 4.80
N LYS A 392 7.19 12.10 3.99
CA LYS A 392 7.77 13.41 4.34
C LYS A 392 7.06 14.03 5.55
N LEU A 393 5.73 13.94 5.59
CA LEU A 393 4.90 14.45 6.69
C LEU A 393 5.08 13.67 8.00
N MET A 394 5.46 12.39 7.94
CA MET A 394 5.74 11.56 9.11
C MET A 394 7.13 11.80 9.72
N LYS A 395 8.04 12.51 9.05
CA LYS A 395 9.39 12.77 9.57
C LYS A 395 9.32 13.57 10.86
N ARG A 396 10.23 13.23 11.79
CA ARG A 396 10.43 14.02 13.01
C ARG A 396 11.07 15.37 12.66
N ALA A 397 10.62 16.45 13.31
CA ALA A 397 11.30 17.73 13.24
C ALA A 397 12.76 17.58 13.72
N LYS A 398 13.71 18.10 12.95
CA LYS A 398 15.15 18.03 13.31
C LYS A 398 15.46 18.92 14.52
N LYS A 399 14.95 20.16 14.50
CA LYS A 399 15.16 21.14 15.58
C LYS A 399 14.15 20.95 16.71
N THR A 400 14.59 21.16 17.94
CA THR A 400 13.72 21.29 19.11
C THR A 400 13.24 22.74 19.17
N THR A 401 11.92 22.95 19.24
CA THR A 401 11.31 24.28 19.34
C THR A 401 10.43 24.33 20.58
N VAL A 402 10.27 25.52 21.13
CA VAL A 402 9.42 25.80 22.29
C VAL A 402 8.15 26.49 21.80
N ASN A 403 7.01 26.23 22.44
CA ASN A 403 5.75 26.91 22.14
C ASN A 403 5.62 28.21 22.96
N SER A 404 4.56 28.98 22.71
CA SER A 404 4.26 30.23 23.43
C SER A 404 4.11 30.08 24.97
N LYS A 405 3.91 28.83 25.45
CA LYS A 405 3.79 28.50 26.90
C LYS A 405 5.10 27.95 27.48
N GLY A 406 6.25 28.16 26.85
CA GLY A 406 7.56 27.68 27.30
C GLY A 406 7.77 26.16 27.25
N LYS A 407 6.82 25.35 26.69
CA LYS A 407 6.92 23.89 26.64
C LYS A 407 7.50 23.45 25.31
N PHE A 408 8.30 22.38 25.30
CA PHE A 408 8.87 21.81 24.10
C PHE A 408 7.79 21.28 23.15
N ASN A 409 7.86 21.67 21.89
CA ASN A 409 7.00 21.14 20.83
C ASN A 409 7.28 19.68 20.55
N LYS A 410 6.21 18.90 20.25
CA LYS A 410 6.34 17.50 19.87
C LYS A 410 7.07 17.38 18.53
N LYS A 411 8.18 16.63 18.50
CA LYS A 411 8.93 16.37 17.25
C LYS A 411 8.16 15.53 16.23
N LYS A 412 7.21 14.70 16.65
CA LYS A 412 6.28 13.96 15.78
C LYS A 412 4.98 14.74 15.65
N ARG A 413 4.67 15.27 14.45
CA ARG A 413 3.47 16.08 14.24
C ARG A 413 2.29 15.27 13.73
N PHE A 414 2.44 14.58 12.60
CA PHE A 414 1.32 13.94 11.88
C PHE A 414 1.32 12.41 11.92
N GLY A 415 2.33 11.76 12.49
CA GLY A 415 2.50 10.30 12.41
C GLY A 415 1.31 9.50 12.96
N LYS A 416 0.59 9.99 13.98
CA LYS A 416 -0.58 9.33 14.54
C LYS A 416 -1.79 9.45 13.59
N SER A 417 -2.05 10.65 13.09
CA SER A 417 -3.14 10.91 12.13
C SER A 417 -2.95 10.08 10.86
N ILE A 418 -1.75 10.11 10.28
CA ILE A 418 -1.42 9.34 9.08
C ILE A 418 -1.54 7.82 9.33
N LYS A 419 -1.10 7.32 10.50
CA LYS A 419 -1.28 5.90 10.87
C LYS A 419 -2.76 5.50 10.88
N ASN A 420 -3.61 6.33 11.46
CA ASN A 420 -5.01 5.99 11.69
C ASN A 420 -5.90 6.26 10.48
N ARG A 421 -5.64 7.32 9.74
CA ARG A 421 -6.43 7.78 8.60
C ARG A 421 -5.93 7.24 7.25
N CYS A 422 -4.66 6.85 7.17
CA CYS A 422 -4.05 6.19 6.01
C CYS A 422 -4.26 6.93 4.66
N PRO A 423 -3.93 8.23 4.54
CA PRO A 423 -4.18 9.00 3.31
C PRO A 423 -3.50 8.41 2.09
N SER A 424 -2.27 7.90 2.20
CA SER A 424 -1.61 7.22 1.07
C SER A 424 -2.27 5.91 0.69
N GLY A 425 -2.82 5.15 1.67
CA GLY A 425 -3.59 3.94 1.38
C GLY A 425 -4.90 4.27 0.66
N PHE A 426 -5.55 5.35 1.05
CA PHE A 426 -6.72 5.88 0.36
C PHE A 426 -6.37 6.25 -1.08
N GLN A 427 -5.34 7.07 -1.32
CA GLN A 427 -4.88 7.49 -2.63
C GLN A 427 -4.58 6.28 -3.55
N THR A 428 -3.77 5.33 -3.06
CA THR A 428 -3.45 4.10 -3.82
C THR A 428 -4.68 3.24 -4.13
N THR A 429 -5.66 3.19 -3.21
CA THR A 429 -6.89 2.42 -3.43
C THR A 429 -7.78 3.09 -4.46
N VAL A 430 -7.93 4.41 -4.42
CA VAL A 430 -8.66 5.20 -5.43
C VAL A 430 -8.00 5.04 -6.80
N GLU A 431 -6.67 5.26 -6.89
CA GLU A 431 -5.91 5.07 -8.13
C GLU A 431 -6.15 3.68 -8.74
N LYS A 432 -6.00 2.63 -7.92
CA LYS A 432 -6.24 1.26 -8.38
C LYS A 432 -7.68 1.05 -8.81
N LYS A 433 -8.66 1.61 -8.08
CA LYS A 433 -10.08 1.46 -8.40
C LYS A 433 -10.42 2.08 -9.75
N PHE A 434 -9.97 3.32 -9.99
CA PHE A 434 -10.21 4.00 -11.26
C PHE A 434 -9.57 3.23 -12.42
N LYS A 435 -8.29 2.89 -12.33
CA LYS A 435 -7.58 2.13 -13.37
C LYS A 435 -8.25 0.79 -13.70
N VAL A 436 -8.62 0.01 -12.68
CA VAL A 436 -9.25 -1.32 -12.91
C VAL A 436 -10.67 -1.21 -13.50
N THR A 437 -11.37 -0.11 -13.25
CA THR A 437 -12.74 0.11 -13.76
C THR A 437 -12.80 0.98 -15.01
N GLY A 438 -11.68 1.11 -15.74
CA GLY A 438 -11.60 1.85 -17.01
C GLY A 438 -11.62 3.37 -16.87
N GLY A 439 -11.42 3.91 -15.65
CA GLY A 439 -11.29 5.34 -15.41
C GLY A 439 -9.86 5.83 -15.43
N ALA A 440 -9.68 7.16 -15.42
CA ALA A 440 -8.39 7.85 -15.36
C ALA A 440 -8.06 8.31 -13.93
N TYR A 441 -6.77 8.26 -13.57
CA TYR A 441 -6.26 8.83 -12.32
C TYR A 441 -5.07 9.74 -12.65
N ILE A 442 -5.17 11.01 -12.27
CA ILE A 442 -4.23 12.06 -12.65
C ILE A 442 -3.67 12.69 -11.38
N GLU A 443 -2.35 12.71 -11.27
CA GLU A 443 -1.64 13.55 -10.31
C GLU A 443 -1.14 14.79 -11.02
N VAL A 444 -1.64 15.98 -10.61
CA VAL A 444 -1.20 17.25 -11.18
C VAL A 444 0.27 17.55 -10.84
N SER A 445 0.90 18.41 -11.61
CA SER A 445 2.29 18.82 -11.33
C SER A 445 2.40 19.56 -9.99
N ASN A 446 3.60 19.56 -9.39
CA ASN A 446 3.86 20.33 -8.17
C ASN A 446 3.68 21.85 -8.36
N ASN A 447 3.66 22.31 -9.60
CA ASN A 447 3.51 23.73 -9.96
C ASN A 447 2.05 24.17 -10.07
N TYR A 448 1.10 23.24 -10.05
CA TYR A 448 -0.33 23.52 -10.19
C TYR A 448 -0.89 24.42 -9.08
N ARG A 449 -0.41 24.29 -7.84
CA ARG A 449 -0.71 25.16 -6.69
C ARG A 449 -2.19 25.51 -6.49
N ALA A 450 -3.10 24.53 -6.62
CA ALA A 450 -4.54 24.70 -6.47
C ALA A 450 -4.92 25.50 -5.21
N SER A 451 -4.26 25.27 -4.08
CA SER A 451 -4.57 25.94 -2.81
C SER A 451 -4.22 27.45 -2.77
N GLN A 452 -3.59 27.98 -3.80
CA GLN A 452 -3.13 29.38 -3.84
C GLN A 452 -3.85 30.23 -4.90
N TYR A 453 -4.40 29.63 -5.94
CA TYR A 453 -5.10 30.34 -7.00
C TYR A 453 -6.44 30.94 -6.52
N ASP A 454 -6.75 32.12 -6.97
CA ASP A 454 -8.03 32.82 -6.78
C ASP A 454 -8.61 33.15 -8.14
N HIS A 455 -9.67 32.43 -8.55
CA HIS A 455 -10.29 32.56 -9.86
C HIS A 455 -11.02 33.90 -10.04
N THR A 456 -11.39 34.59 -8.94
CA THR A 456 -12.08 35.90 -9.00
C THR A 456 -11.11 37.05 -9.29
N ALA A 457 -9.82 36.84 -9.03
CA ALA A 457 -8.77 37.83 -9.29
C ALA A 457 -7.76 37.37 -10.36
N ASP A 458 -7.91 36.16 -10.86
CA ASP A 458 -6.96 35.49 -11.77
C ASP A 458 -5.51 35.57 -11.28
N ASP A 459 -5.28 35.34 -9.97
CA ASP A 459 -3.97 35.52 -9.33
C ASP A 459 -3.68 34.42 -8.28
N TYR A 460 -2.38 34.23 -8.00
CA TYR A 460 -1.90 33.27 -7.00
C TYR A 460 -1.58 33.98 -5.67
N ILE A 461 -2.46 33.80 -4.69
CA ILE A 461 -2.35 34.43 -3.38
C ILE A 461 -1.87 33.39 -2.35
N LYS A 462 -0.70 33.63 -1.74
CA LYS A 462 -0.16 32.77 -0.71
C LYS A 462 -0.95 32.91 0.59
N LYS A 463 -1.65 31.84 1.00
CA LYS A 463 -2.47 31.78 2.21
C LYS A 463 -1.74 31.06 3.36
N LYS A 464 -2.04 31.42 4.60
CA LYS A 464 -1.46 30.73 5.77
C LYS A 464 -2.08 29.35 5.90
N LEU A 465 -1.28 28.34 6.31
CA LEU A 465 -1.77 26.98 6.53
C LEU A 465 -2.80 26.86 7.67
N SER A 466 -2.82 27.84 8.59
CA SER A 466 -3.82 27.94 9.66
C SER A 466 -5.19 28.37 9.19
N ASP A 467 -5.26 29.09 8.06
CA ASP A 467 -6.50 29.66 7.57
C ASP A 467 -7.29 28.56 6.87
N ARG A 468 -8.37 28.14 7.50
CA ARG A 468 -9.25 27.04 7.01
C ARG A 468 -10.45 27.55 6.25
N LEU A 469 -10.85 28.77 6.57
CA LEU A 469 -11.85 29.57 5.85
C LEU A 469 -11.14 30.82 5.39
N TYR A 470 -11.30 31.23 4.15
CA TYR A 470 -10.74 32.49 3.67
C TYR A 470 -11.68 33.15 2.67
N ARG A 471 -11.49 34.45 2.46
CA ARG A 471 -12.24 35.21 1.48
C ARG A 471 -11.46 35.30 0.17
N LEU A 472 -12.18 35.07 -0.93
CA LEU A 472 -11.72 35.39 -2.26
C LEU A 472 -11.71 36.92 -2.44
N ARG A 473 -11.12 37.41 -3.52
CA ARG A 473 -11.03 38.86 -3.79
C ARG A 473 -12.39 39.53 -3.93
N ASP A 474 -13.39 38.83 -4.45
CA ASP A 474 -14.77 39.30 -4.52
C ASP A 474 -15.51 39.31 -3.17
N GLY A 475 -14.86 38.90 -2.09
CA GLY A 475 -15.42 38.81 -0.76
C GLY A 475 -16.08 37.48 -0.40
N THR A 476 -16.20 36.53 -1.34
CA THR A 476 -16.81 35.22 -1.12
C THR A 476 -16.02 34.39 -0.12
N LEU A 477 -16.69 33.87 0.94
CA LEU A 477 -16.08 33.05 1.96
C LEU A 477 -16.13 31.57 1.56
N VAL A 478 -14.96 30.92 1.43
CA VAL A 478 -14.85 29.52 1.02
C VAL A 478 -14.10 28.68 2.07
N GLN A 479 -14.43 27.39 2.15
CA GLN A 479 -13.63 26.43 2.91
C GLN A 479 -12.44 25.99 2.04
N ARG A 480 -11.22 26.08 2.59
CA ARG A 480 -9.97 25.97 1.84
C ARG A 480 -9.79 24.65 1.12
N ASP A 481 -10.02 23.53 1.82
CA ASP A 481 -9.73 22.20 1.27
C ASP A 481 -10.76 21.85 0.19
N TRP A 482 -12.03 22.30 0.36
CA TRP A 482 -13.04 22.22 -0.69
C TRP A 482 -12.69 23.08 -1.91
N TYR A 483 -12.30 24.33 -1.70
CA TYR A 483 -11.93 25.21 -2.81
C TYR A 483 -10.73 24.67 -3.62
N SER A 484 -9.73 24.07 -2.92
CA SER A 484 -8.66 23.36 -3.61
C SER A 484 -9.18 22.19 -4.45
N SER A 485 -10.18 21.44 -3.95
CA SER A 485 -10.79 20.36 -4.71
C SER A 485 -11.59 20.86 -5.92
N PHE A 486 -12.24 22.03 -5.82
CA PHE A 486 -12.92 22.68 -6.92
C PHE A 486 -11.91 23.08 -8.02
N LEU A 487 -10.78 23.67 -7.67
CA LEU A 487 -9.76 24.01 -8.65
C LEU A 487 -9.11 22.78 -9.31
N LEU A 488 -9.02 21.65 -8.60
CA LEU A 488 -8.60 20.37 -9.18
C LEU A 488 -9.68 19.76 -10.10
N TYR A 489 -10.97 20.02 -9.83
CA TYR A 489 -12.07 19.68 -10.73
C TYR A 489 -12.06 20.51 -12.00
N CYS A 490 -11.53 21.73 -11.96
CA CYS A 490 -11.31 22.60 -13.11
C CYS A 490 -9.95 22.36 -13.81
N TYR A 491 -9.36 21.17 -13.68
CA TYR A 491 -8.10 20.84 -14.38
C TYR A 491 -8.33 20.62 -15.89
N ASP A 492 -7.53 21.28 -16.71
CA ASP A 492 -7.47 21.05 -18.16
C ASP A 492 -6.30 20.13 -18.53
N TYR A 493 -6.61 19.04 -19.24
CA TYR A 493 -5.59 18.08 -19.69
C TYR A 493 -4.64 18.62 -20.74
N ARG A 494 -5.11 19.58 -21.58
CA ARG A 494 -4.35 20.07 -22.73
C ARG A 494 -3.26 21.01 -22.28
N THR A 495 -3.63 21.95 -21.42
CA THR A 495 -2.70 22.93 -20.85
C THR A 495 -1.97 22.41 -19.61
N GLN A 496 -2.47 21.36 -18.98
CA GLN A 496 -2.02 20.84 -17.69
C GLN A 496 -2.11 21.88 -16.55
N ASP A 497 -3.03 22.82 -16.68
CA ASP A 497 -3.25 23.93 -15.76
C ASP A 497 -4.76 24.07 -15.43
N ILE A 498 -5.12 25.15 -14.74
CA ILE A 498 -6.49 25.46 -14.34
C ILE A 498 -7.27 25.99 -15.56
N ASP A 499 -8.41 25.37 -15.85
CA ASP A 499 -9.41 25.87 -16.79
C ASP A 499 -10.17 27.03 -16.15
N LYS A 500 -9.80 28.26 -16.54
CA LYS A 500 -10.36 29.49 -15.98
C LYS A 500 -11.83 29.69 -16.35
N ASP A 501 -12.22 29.36 -17.56
CA ASP A 501 -13.60 29.49 -18.03
C ASP A 501 -14.51 28.51 -17.27
N LYS A 502 -14.06 27.30 -17.07
CA LYS A 502 -14.77 26.32 -16.23
C LYS A 502 -14.87 26.77 -14.77
N CYS A 503 -13.82 27.41 -14.22
CA CYS A 503 -13.91 28.00 -12.88
C CYS A 503 -15.03 29.01 -12.78
N ILE A 504 -15.13 29.95 -13.74
CA ILE A 504 -16.16 30.99 -13.75
C ILE A 504 -17.56 30.37 -13.91
N THR A 505 -17.70 29.46 -14.88
CA THR A 505 -18.99 28.84 -15.21
C THR A 505 -19.56 27.96 -14.08
N ASP A 506 -18.69 27.13 -13.47
CA ASP A 506 -19.13 26.10 -12.52
C ASP A 506 -19.10 26.54 -11.06
N PHE A 507 -18.42 27.66 -10.73
CA PHE A 507 -18.22 28.07 -9.34
C PHE A 507 -19.53 28.26 -8.58
N GLY A 508 -20.48 29.00 -9.13
CA GLY A 508 -21.77 29.28 -8.47
C GLY A 508 -22.49 28.01 -8.07
N ARG A 509 -22.65 27.08 -9.00
CA ARG A 509 -23.28 25.77 -8.79
C ARG A 509 -22.57 24.94 -7.72
N CYS A 510 -21.24 24.89 -7.74
CA CYS A 510 -20.46 24.12 -6.78
C CYS A 510 -20.44 24.78 -5.40
N TYR A 511 -20.43 26.11 -5.34
CA TYR A 511 -20.45 26.87 -4.09
C TYR A 511 -21.80 26.75 -3.37
N ASP A 512 -22.91 26.70 -4.09
CA ASP A 512 -24.22 26.44 -3.47
C ASP A 512 -24.28 25.04 -2.84
N LYS A 513 -23.71 24.04 -3.50
CA LYS A 513 -23.57 22.70 -2.92
C LYS A 513 -22.65 22.69 -1.69
N GLU A 514 -21.56 23.46 -1.67
CA GLU A 514 -20.69 23.62 -0.51
C GLU A 514 -21.41 24.25 0.67
N LYS A 515 -22.18 25.33 0.44
CA LYS A 515 -22.99 25.95 1.48
C LYS A 515 -24.00 24.97 2.08
N ALA A 516 -24.69 24.22 1.23
CA ALA A 516 -25.63 23.18 1.66
C ALA A 516 -24.93 22.08 2.47
N LEU A 517 -23.76 21.63 2.03
CA LEU A 517 -22.94 20.64 2.76
C LEU A 517 -22.51 21.16 4.13
N ILE A 518 -22.03 22.40 4.23
CA ILE A 518 -21.63 23.00 5.52
C ILE A 518 -22.84 23.14 6.45
N ALA A 519 -23.99 23.55 5.93
CA ALA A 519 -25.23 23.63 6.71
C ALA A 519 -25.64 22.25 7.23
N TRP A 520 -25.60 21.23 6.40
CA TRP A 520 -25.89 19.84 6.77
C TRP A 520 -24.91 19.31 7.84
N ILE A 521 -23.59 19.56 7.68
CA ILE A 521 -22.56 19.19 8.66
C ILE A 521 -22.86 19.81 10.02
N LYS A 522 -23.25 21.09 10.07
CA LYS A 522 -23.62 21.80 11.31
C LYS A 522 -24.89 21.24 11.93
N ALA A 523 -25.95 21.07 11.13
CA ALA A 523 -27.24 20.55 11.59
C ALA A 523 -27.16 19.13 12.17
N ASN A 524 -26.26 18.29 11.61
CA ASN A 524 -26.05 16.92 12.07
C ASN A 524 -24.91 16.78 13.08
N HIS A 525 -24.36 17.86 13.61
CA HIS A 525 -23.25 17.88 14.59
C HIS A 525 -22.03 17.05 14.15
N ILE A 526 -21.70 17.00 12.84
CA ILE A 526 -20.62 16.19 12.29
C ILE A 526 -19.30 16.93 12.43
N LYS A 527 -18.40 16.42 13.24
CA LYS A 527 -17.06 16.99 13.43
C LYS A 527 -16.11 16.61 12.29
N ILE A 528 -15.84 17.54 11.40
CA ILE A 528 -14.80 17.40 10.39
C ILE A 528 -13.47 17.96 10.90
N LEU A 529 -12.44 17.13 10.91
CA LEU A 529 -11.13 17.47 11.48
C LEU A 529 -10.41 18.52 10.62
N ASN A 530 -9.88 19.55 11.25
CA ASN A 530 -9.13 20.63 10.59
C ASN A 530 -9.88 21.38 9.48
N SER A 531 -11.22 21.32 9.44
CA SER A 531 -12.01 22.00 8.41
C SER A 531 -12.23 23.49 8.67
N GLY A 532 -12.08 23.94 9.92
CA GLY A 532 -12.49 25.28 10.34
C GLY A 532 -14.00 25.41 10.58
N ILE A 533 -14.80 24.42 10.25
CA ILE A 533 -16.24 24.39 10.50
C ILE A 533 -16.46 24.12 12.00
N LYS A 534 -17.05 25.11 12.68
CA LYS A 534 -17.46 24.96 14.09
C LYS A 534 -18.82 24.27 14.13
N VAL A 535 -18.90 23.20 14.89
CA VAL A 535 -20.12 22.47 15.21
C VAL A 535 -20.41 22.75 16.67
N ALA A 536 -21.60 23.12 17.00
CA ALA A 536 -22.02 23.45 18.38
C ALA A 536 -21.92 22.21 19.28
#